data_ca6c3f0843e4b928a44a5abeb88e3d29
#
_entry.id   ca6c3f0843e4b928a44a5abeb88e3d29
#
_cell.length_a   1.000
_cell.length_b   1.000
_cell.length_c   1.000
_cell.angle_alpha   90.00
_cell.angle_beta   90.00
_cell.angle_gamma   90.00
#
_symmetry.space_group_name_H-M   'P 1'
#
loop_
_entity.id
_entity.type
_entity.pdbx_description
1 polymer ?
#
loop_
_entity_poly.entity_id
_entity_poly.type
_entity_poly.pdbx_seq_one_letter_code
_entity_poly.pdbx_strand_id
1 'polypeptide(L)'
;MTETQTTTASAQVTPRLKTRYREEILPALRSEFDIKNIMQVPGLTKIVVNMGVGEAARDSKLIEGAIRDLTAITGQKPAVTKARKSIAQFKLREGMPIGTHVTLRGDRMWEFLDRLLSLALPRIRDFRGLSPKQFDGRGNYTFGLTEQVMFHEINQDRIDRSRGMDITVVTTATNDDEGRALLKHLGFPFKEN
;
A
#
# COMPACT_ATOMS: atom_id res chain seq x y z
N MET A 1 21.96 -45.09 9.11
CA MET A 1 20.53 -44.78 8.96
C MET A 1 20.43 -43.31 8.70
N THR A 2 20.20 -42.92 7.45
CA THR A 2 20.21 -41.52 6.97
C THR A 2 18.77 -41.06 6.95
N GLU A 3 18.39 -40.18 7.90
CA GLU A 3 17.05 -39.57 7.91
C GLU A 3 16.94 -38.57 6.77
N THR A 4 16.13 -38.93 5.81
CA THR A 4 15.74 -38.00 4.72
C THR A 4 14.72 -37.00 5.27
N GLN A 5 15.17 -35.77 5.57
CA GLN A 5 14.28 -34.68 5.91
C GLN A 5 13.48 -34.30 4.67
N THR A 6 12.23 -34.73 4.63
CA THR A 6 11.25 -34.28 3.64
C THR A 6 10.87 -32.86 3.93
N THR A 7 11.47 -31.91 3.21
CA THR A 7 11.06 -30.51 3.21
C THR A 7 9.68 -30.41 2.56
N THR A 8 8.63 -30.39 3.36
CA THR A 8 7.28 -30.05 2.91
C THR A 8 7.29 -28.62 2.35
N ALA A 9 7.33 -28.51 1.03
CA ALA A 9 7.08 -27.25 0.35
C ALA A 9 5.67 -26.78 0.75
N SER A 10 5.57 -25.72 1.54
CA SER A 10 4.31 -25.07 1.87
C SER A 10 3.65 -24.68 0.55
N ALA A 11 2.48 -25.23 0.27
CA ALA A 11 1.67 -24.87 -0.88
C ALA A 11 1.48 -23.34 -0.83
N GLN A 12 2.03 -22.63 -1.80
CA GLN A 12 1.86 -21.19 -1.90
C GLN A 12 0.38 -20.92 -2.19
N VAL A 13 -0.35 -20.50 -1.16
CA VAL A 13 -1.74 -20.10 -1.29
C VAL A 13 -1.78 -18.84 -2.15
N THR A 14 -2.38 -18.92 -3.33
CA THR A 14 -2.55 -17.77 -4.22
C THR A 14 -3.50 -16.77 -3.57
N PRO A 15 -3.16 -15.47 -3.47
CA PRO A 15 -4.03 -14.47 -2.88
C PRO A 15 -5.39 -14.40 -3.60
N ARG A 16 -6.47 -14.37 -2.84
CA ARG A 16 -7.86 -14.33 -3.33
C ARG A 16 -8.08 -13.23 -4.37
N LEU A 17 -7.62 -12.02 -4.08
CA LEU A 17 -7.81 -10.87 -4.98
C LEU A 17 -7.02 -11.01 -6.29
N LYS A 18 -5.87 -11.70 -6.27
CA LYS A 18 -5.08 -12.01 -7.47
C LYS A 18 -5.82 -12.98 -8.40
N THR A 19 -6.47 -14.01 -7.82
CA THR A 19 -7.29 -14.96 -8.57
C THR A 19 -8.48 -14.23 -9.19
N ARG A 20 -9.21 -13.44 -8.41
CA ARG A 20 -10.33 -12.63 -8.88
C ARG A 20 -9.93 -11.66 -10.00
N TYR A 21 -8.75 -11.02 -9.89
CA TYR A 21 -8.23 -10.17 -10.95
C TYR A 21 -8.09 -10.92 -12.27
N ARG A 22 -7.54 -12.15 -12.25
CA ARG A 22 -7.29 -12.95 -13.46
C ARG A 22 -8.56 -13.48 -14.08
N GLU A 23 -9.52 -13.93 -13.26
CA GLU A 23 -10.72 -14.65 -13.72
C GLU A 23 -11.87 -13.69 -14.08
N GLU A 24 -12.05 -12.60 -13.34
CA GLU A 24 -13.19 -11.71 -13.49
C GLU A 24 -12.79 -10.34 -14.06
N ILE A 25 -11.79 -9.67 -13.45
CA ILE A 25 -11.51 -8.26 -13.72
C ILE A 25 -10.80 -8.07 -15.06
N LEU A 26 -9.82 -8.92 -15.37
CA LEU A 26 -9.04 -8.82 -16.59
C LEU A 26 -9.93 -8.96 -17.86
N PRO A 27 -10.84 -9.96 -17.99
CA PRO A 27 -11.74 -10.01 -19.13
C PRO A 27 -12.76 -8.86 -19.16
N ALA A 28 -13.22 -8.38 -18.00
CA ALA A 28 -14.12 -7.24 -17.92
C ALA A 28 -13.46 -5.96 -18.46
N LEU A 29 -12.25 -5.62 -17.99
CA LEU A 29 -11.48 -4.46 -18.48
C LEU A 29 -11.15 -4.57 -19.96
N ARG A 30 -10.83 -5.78 -20.44
CA ARG A 30 -10.56 -6.02 -21.84
C ARG A 30 -11.77 -5.68 -22.73
N SER A 31 -12.98 -6.04 -22.30
CA SER A 31 -14.22 -5.72 -23.03
C SER A 31 -14.61 -4.25 -22.90
N GLU A 32 -14.36 -3.61 -21.75
CA GLU A 32 -14.71 -2.21 -21.50
C GLU A 32 -13.89 -1.24 -22.36
N PHE A 33 -12.59 -1.53 -22.53
CA PHE A 33 -11.66 -0.67 -23.30
C PHE A 33 -11.32 -1.22 -24.70
N ASP A 34 -11.97 -2.27 -25.17
CA ASP A 34 -11.71 -2.94 -26.48
C ASP A 34 -10.21 -3.27 -26.72
N ILE A 35 -9.54 -3.75 -25.68
CA ILE A 35 -8.11 -4.04 -25.72
C ILE A 35 -7.87 -5.40 -26.39
N LYS A 36 -7.20 -5.40 -27.56
CA LYS A 36 -6.90 -6.62 -28.31
C LYS A 36 -5.83 -7.47 -27.63
N ASN A 37 -4.78 -6.84 -27.10
CA ASN A 37 -3.65 -7.54 -26.49
C ASN A 37 -3.83 -7.64 -24.98
N ILE A 38 -3.89 -8.85 -24.45
CA ILE A 38 -4.06 -9.13 -23.02
C ILE A 38 -2.97 -8.49 -22.14
N MET A 39 -1.76 -8.29 -22.69
CA MET A 39 -0.64 -7.66 -21.98
C MET A 39 -0.77 -6.14 -21.86
N GLN A 40 -1.70 -5.51 -22.57
CA GLN A 40 -1.98 -4.07 -22.45
C GLN A 40 -3.08 -3.78 -21.42
N VAL A 41 -3.76 -4.82 -20.93
CA VAL A 41 -4.81 -4.63 -19.92
C VAL A 41 -4.20 -4.06 -18.65
N PRO A 42 -4.80 -2.99 -18.06
CA PRO A 42 -4.29 -2.37 -16.83
C PRO A 42 -4.19 -3.38 -15.68
N GLY A 43 -3.06 -3.38 -15.00
CA GLY A 43 -2.79 -4.25 -13.86
C GLY A 43 -2.02 -3.52 -12.76
N LEU A 44 -1.87 -4.16 -11.61
CA LEU A 44 -1.09 -3.64 -10.49
C LEU A 44 0.38 -4.00 -10.64
N THR A 45 1.25 -3.00 -10.49
CA THR A 45 2.71 -3.16 -10.54
C THR A 45 3.33 -3.25 -9.15
N LYS A 46 2.98 -2.32 -8.29
CA LYS A 46 3.46 -2.20 -6.90
C LYS A 46 2.53 -1.34 -6.07
N ILE A 47 2.61 -1.51 -4.75
CA ILE A 47 2.03 -0.58 -3.78
C ILE A 47 3.17 -0.04 -2.93
N VAL A 48 3.21 1.28 -2.79
CA VAL A 48 4.17 1.96 -1.92
C VAL A 48 3.41 2.51 -0.72
N VAL A 49 3.84 2.11 0.47
CA VAL A 49 3.32 2.67 1.72
C VAL A 49 4.40 3.54 2.33
N ASN A 50 4.11 4.81 2.51
CA ASN A 50 5.02 5.80 3.08
C ASN A 50 4.47 6.32 4.41
N MET A 51 5.33 6.43 5.42
CA MET A 51 5.01 7.04 6.70
C MET A 51 6.00 8.15 6.98
N GLY A 52 5.51 9.40 6.94
CA GLY A 52 6.29 10.58 7.26
C GLY A 52 6.43 10.75 8.78
N VAL A 53 7.66 10.79 9.29
CA VAL A 53 7.97 11.00 10.71
C VAL A 53 8.88 12.21 10.86
N GLY A 54 8.36 13.41 10.53
CA GLY A 54 9.15 14.66 10.58
C GLY A 54 9.71 14.97 11.95
N GLU A 55 9.03 14.55 13.01
CA GLU A 55 9.46 14.73 14.40
C GLU A 55 10.67 13.85 14.78
N ALA A 56 10.98 12.82 14.00
CA ALA A 56 12.16 11.99 14.18
C ALA A 56 13.48 12.79 14.04
N ALA A 57 13.44 13.96 13.44
CA ALA A 57 14.56 14.91 13.44
C ALA A 57 14.91 15.41 14.86
N ARG A 58 13.94 15.41 15.78
CA ARG A 58 14.15 15.79 17.20
C ARG A 58 14.36 14.58 18.10
N ASP A 59 13.64 13.50 17.85
CA ASP A 59 13.70 12.25 18.59
C ASP A 59 13.77 11.04 17.64
N SER A 60 14.97 10.50 17.50
CA SER A 60 15.23 9.35 16.61
C SER A 60 14.49 8.07 17.03
N LYS A 61 14.05 7.95 18.28
CA LYS A 61 13.28 6.79 18.76
C LYS A 61 11.92 6.66 18.10
N LEU A 62 11.33 7.79 17.65
CA LEU A 62 10.04 7.78 16.95
C LEU A 62 10.08 7.01 15.64
N ILE A 63 11.23 6.91 14.99
CA ILE A 63 11.42 6.11 13.77
C ILE A 63 11.30 4.60 14.05
N GLU A 64 11.75 4.14 15.23
CA GLU A 64 11.68 2.72 15.59
C GLU A 64 10.22 2.28 15.74
N GLY A 65 9.37 3.14 16.32
CA GLY A 65 7.91 2.94 16.37
C GLY A 65 7.32 2.81 14.96
N ALA A 66 7.63 3.73 14.05
CA ALA A 66 7.16 3.69 12.68
C ALA A 66 7.65 2.43 11.92
N ILE A 67 8.87 1.98 12.16
CA ILE A 67 9.41 0.74 11.59
C ILE A 67 8.63 -0.48 12.10
N ARG A 68 8.35 -0.55 13.41
CA ARG A 68 7.54 -1.63 13.99
C ARG A 68 6.15 -1.68 13.39
N ASP A 69 5.48 -0.53 13.34
CA ASP A 69 4.10 -0.42 12.82
C ASP A 69 4.03 -0.83 11.35
N LEU A 70 4.89 -0.27 10.49
CA LEU A 70 4.93 -0.66 9.08
C LEU A 70 5.33 -2.13 8.87
N THR A 71 6.23 -2.67 9.69
CA THR A 71 6.60 -4.09 9.60
C THR A 71 5.42 -4.98 9.97
N ALA A 72 4.65 -4.63 11.00
CA ALA A 72 3.45 -5.36 11.38
C ALA A 72 2.38 -5.33 10.26
N ILE A 73 2.11 -4.15 9.68
CA ILE A 73 1.10 -3.96 8.64
C ILE A 73 1.48 -4.68 7.34
N THR A 74 2.73 -4.55 6.90
CA THR A 74 3.16 -4.99 5.57
C THR A 74 3.83 -6.36 5.53
N GLY A 75 4.25 -6.87 6.70
CA GLY A 75 5.04 -8.10 6.80
C GLY A 75 6.46 -7.97 6.21
N GLN A 76 6.91 -6.74 5.91
CA GLN A 76 8.23 -6.46 5.32
C GLN A 76 8.90 -5.32 6.08
N LYS A 77 10.21 -5.46 6.37
CA LYS A 77 10.99 -4.40 7.01
C LYS A 77 11.06 -3.16 6.12
N PRO A 78 10.63 -1.98 6.61
CA PRO A 78 10.66 -0.74 5.85
C PRO A 78 12.08 -0.20 5.68
N ALA A 79 12.29 0.55 4.60
CA ALA A 79 13.47 1.36 4.39
C ALA A 79 13.30 2.71 5.08
N VAL A 80 14.35 3.17 5.79
CA VAL A 80 14.38 4.49 6.43
C VAL A 80 14.81 5.54 5.42
N THR A 81 14.02 6.59 5.28
CA THR A 81 14.34 7.75 4.45
C THR A 81 15.11 8.79 5.26
N LYS A 82 16.22 9.26 4.70
CA LYS A 82 17.08 10.29 5.30
C LYS A 82 16.95 11.61 4.58
N ALA A 83 17.11 12.70 5.31
CA ALA A 83 17.13 14.05 4.76
C ALA A 83 18.28 14.22 3.76
N ARG A 84 18.00 14.78 2.60
CA ARG A 84 18.99 15.05 1.53
C ARG A 84 19.67 16.42 1.68
N LYS A 85 19.04 17.34 2.39
CA LYS A 85 19.51 18.72 2.60
C LYS A 85 19.30 19.15 4.03
N SER A 86 20.18 20.02 4.54
CA SER A 86 19.99 20.66 5.84
C SER A 86 19.09 21.88 5.71
N ILE A 87 18.06 21.98 6.55
CA ILE A 87 17.11 23.11 6.59
C ILE A 87 17.01 23.59 8.04
N ALA A 88 17.57 24.76 8.30
CA ALA A 88 17.65 25.33 9.66
C ALA A 88 16.26 25.57 10.29
N GLN A 89 15.28 26.04 9.49
CA GLN A 89 13.92 26.32 9.95
C GLN A 89 13.24 25.09 10.55
N PHE A 90 13.47 23.90 10.00
CA PHE A 90 12.94 22.64 10.51
C PHE A 90 13.89 21.92 11.48
N LYS A 91 15.02 22.53 11.85
CA LYS A 91 16.09 21.91 12.69
C LYS A 91 16.58 20.60 12.10
N LEU A 92 16.60 20.49 10.79
CA LEU A 92 16.94 19.30 10.02
C LEU A 92 18.38 19.40 9.50
N ARG A 93 19.16 18.33 9.70
CA ARG A 93 20.48 18.17 9.09
C ARG A 93 20.45 17.04 8.08
N GLU A 94 21.32 17.14 7.09
CA GLU A 94 21.52 16.07 6.11
C GLU A 94 21.87 14.75 6.81
N GLY A 95 21.29 13.63 6.33
CA GLY A 95 21.47 12.31 6.90
C GLY A 95 20.54 11.96 8.06
N MET A 96 19.79 12.90 8.62
CA MET A 96 18.82 12.62 9.69
C MET A 96 17.65 11.78 9.15
N PRO A 97 17.17 10.76 9.90
CA PRO A 97 16.00 9.98 9.51
C PRO A 97 14.73 10.84 9.63
N ILE A 98 13.89 10.85 8.60
CA ILE A 98 12.66 11.66 8.54
C ILE A 98 11.41 10.87 8.15
N GLY A 99 11.54 9.62 7.78
CA GLY A 99 10.40 8.79 7.41
C GLY A 99 10.80 7.36 7.11
N THR A 100 9.79 6.56 6.83
CA THR A 100 9.95 5.15 6.46
C THR A 100 9.02 4.82 5.29
N HIS A 101 9.45 3.95 4.39
CA HIS A 101 8.59 3.48 3.30
C HIS A 101 8.81 1.99 3.01
N VAL A 102 7.77 1.36 2.48
CA VAL A 102 7.80 -0.02 1.99
C VAL A 102 7.27 -0.06 0.58
N THR A 103 7.92 -0.85 -0.27
CA THR A 103 7.41 -1.18 -1.60
C THR A 103 6.99 -2.64 -1.64
N LEU A 104 5.71 -2.88 -1.84
CA LEU A 104 5.12 -4.21 -1.94
C LEU A 104 4.94 -4.60 -3.40
N ARG A 105 5.27 -5.87 -3.73
CA ARG A 105 5.14 -6.46 -5.06
C ARG A 105 4.65 -7.91 -4.94
N GLY A 106 4.18 -8.46 -6.07
CA GLY A 106 3.76 -9.86 -6.15
C GLY A 106 2.64 -10.21 -5.17
N ASP A 107 2.69 -11.38 -4.54
CA ASP A 107 1.61 -11.88 -3.70
C ASP A 107 1.39 -11.04 -2.44
N ARG A 108 2.46 -10.53 -1.83
CA ARG A 108 2.35 -9.61 -0.67
C ARG A 108 1.58 -8.33 -0.99
N MET A 109 1.73 -7.81 -2.21
CA MET A 109 0.97 -6.65 -2.67
C MET A 109 -0.53 -6.96 -2.72
N TRP A 110 -0.90 -8.11 -3.27
CA TRP A 110 -2.30 -8.54 -3.37
C TRP A 110 -2.94 -8.80 -2.01
N GLU A 111 -2.21 -9.46 -1.10
CA GLU A 111 -2.66 -9.69 0.28
C GLU A 111 -2.85 -8.38 1.05
N PHE A 112 -1.89 -7.47 0.94
CA PHE A 112 -2.01 -6.15 1.56
C PHE A 112 -3.21 -5.39 1.03
N LEU A 113 -3.43 -5.40 -0.29
CA LEU A 113 -4.56 -4.73 -0.92
C LEU A 113 -5.89 -5.32 -0.47
N ASP A 114 -6.01 -6.64 -0.39
CA ASP A 114 -7.23 -7.31 0.08
C ASP A 114 -7.55 -6.92 1.53
N ARG A 115 -6.56 -6.92 2.43
CA ARG A 115 -6.74 -6.47 3.83
C ARG A 115 -7.10 -4.98 3.92
N LEU A 116 -6.47 -4.16 3.10
CA LEU A 116 -6.76 -2.73 3.05
C LEU A 116 -8.22 -2.46 2.68
N LEU A 117 -8.72 -3.10 1.63
CA LEU A 117 -10.10 -2.90 1.13
C LEU A 117 -11.14 -3.55 2.03
N SER A 118 -10.87 -4.77 2.50
CA SER A 118 -11.87 -5.56 3.24
C SER A 118 -11.92 -5.25 4.73
N LEU A 119 -10.80 -4.85 5.34
CA LEU A 119 -10.68 -4.68 6.79
C LEU A 119 -10.35 -3.25 7.21
N ALA A 120 -9.32 -2.62 6.60
CA ALA A 120 -8.82 -1.35 7.08
C ALA A 120 -9.73 -0.17 6.71
N LEU A 121 -10.14 -0.03 5.44
CA LEU A 121 -10.99 1.08 4.99
C LEU A 121 -12.35 1.13 5.69
N PRO A 122 -13.08 0.01 5.90
CA PRO A 122 -14.36 0.05 6.62
C PRO A 122 -14.24 0.43 8.10
N ARG A 123 -13.04 0.30 8.70
CA ARG A 123 -12.79 0.68 10.10
C ARG A 123 -12.48 2.15 10.30
N ILE A 124 -12.31 2.91 9.22
CA ILE A 124 -12.10 4.37 9.31
C ILE A 124 -13.37 5.02 9.83
N ARG A 125 -13.25 5.82 10.90
CA ARG A 125 -14.37 6.59 11.43
C ARG A 125 -14.84 7.60 10.38
N ASP A 126 -16.16 7.68 10.19
CA ASP A 126 -16.81 8.60 9.25
C ASP A 126 -16.31 8.48 7.80
N PHE A 127 -15.99 7.25 7.38
CA PHE A 127 -15.52 7.00 6.01
C PHE A 127 -16.61 7.31 4.99
N ARG A 128 -16.34 8.28 4.10
CA ARG A 128 -17.26 8.70 3.03
C ARG A 128 -16.78 8.34 1.62
N GLY A 129 -15.86 7.40 1.53
CA GLY A 129 -15.24 7.01 0.26
C GLY A 129 -13.97 7.82 -0.08
N LEU A 130 -13.23 7.29 -1.05
CA LEU A 130 -11.98 7.86 -1.55
C LEU A 130 -12.25 8.88 -2.66
N SER A 131 -11.46 9.96 -2.72
CA SER A 131 -11.63 10.98 -3.75
C SER A 131 -11.20 10.48 -5.13
N PRO A 132 -12.04 10.57 -6.17
CA PRO A 132 -11.67 10.16 -7.53
C PRO A 132 -10.65 11.09 -8.22
N LYS A 133 -10.27 12.22 -7.57
CA LYS A 133 -9.38 13.25 -8.14
C LYS A 133 -7.90 13.06 -7.77
N GLN A 134 -7.54 11.97 -7.10
CA GLN A 134 -6.18 11.73 -6.58
C GLN A 134 -5.33 10.86 -7.50
N PHE A 135 -5.64 10.84 -8.80
CA PHE A 135 -4.81 10.24 -9.83
C PHE A 135 -3.72 11.23 -10.30
N ASP A 136 -2.61 10.70 -10.81
CA ASP A 136 -1.43 11.47 -11.23
C ASP A 136 -1.40 11.81 -12.73
N GLY A 137 -2.44 11.51 -13.50
CA GLY A 137 -2.49 11.65 -14.95
C GLY A 137 -1.94 10.44 -15.73
N ARG A 138 -1.41 9.43 -15.02
CA ARG A 138 -0.85 8.20 -15.59
C ARG A 138 -1.47 6.93 -14.99
N GLY A 139 -2.66 7.05 -14.42
CA GLY A 139 -3.37 5.95 -13.83
C GLY A 139 -2.84 5.43 -12.48
N ASN A 140 -1.88 6.13 -11.84
CA ASN A 140 -1.49 5.80 -10.48
C ASN A 140 -2.36 6.57 -9.49
N TYR A 141 -2.67 5.94 -8.37
CA TYR A 141 -3.56 6.50 -7.37
C TYR A 141 -2.88 6.60 -6.00
N THR A 142 -2.94 7.78 -5.38
CA THR A 142 -2.36 8.02 -4.05
C THR A 142 -3.40 8.56 -3.10
N PHE A 143 -3.50 8.00 -1.91
CA PHE A 143 -4.38 8.50 -0.84
C PHE A 143 -3.71 8.40 0.52
N GLY A 144 -4.08 9.32 1.40
CA GLY A 144 -3.60 9.38 2.77
C GLY A 144 -4.57 8.73 3.75
N LEU A 145 -4.01 8.04 4.73
CA LEU A 145 -4.70 7.54 5.91
C LEU A 145 -4.22 8.31 7.13
N THR A 146 -5.13 8.78 7.95
CA THR A 146 -4.81 9.63 9.10
C THR A 146 -4.20 8.87 10.27
N GLU A 147 -4.57 7.60 10.42
CA GLU A 147 -4.19 6.79 11.57
C GLU A 147 -3.82 5.36 11.18
N GLN A 148 -2.75 4.81 11.78
CA GLN A 148 -2.36 3.41 11.59
C GLN A 148 -3.25 2.42 12.33
N VAL A 149 -4.04 2.89 13.31
CA VAL A 149 -4.90 2.05 14.19
C VAL A 149 -5.97 1.27 13.44
N MET A 150 -6.34 1.72 12.24
CA MET A 150 -7.33 1.03 11.41
C MET A 150 -6.89 -0.37 10.98
N PHE A 151 -5.59 -0.62 10.94
CA PHE A 151 -5.06 -1.96 10.66
C PHE A 151 -5.17 -2.83 11.89
N HIS A 152 -5.75 -4.02 11.76
CA HIS A 152 -5.99 -4.93 12.88
C HIS A 152 -4.72 -5.56 13.44
N GLU A 153 -3.62 -5.53 12.67
CA GLU A 153 -2.31 -6.02 13.06
C GLU A 153 -1.64 -5.13 14.12
N ILE A 154 -2.14 -3.92 14.28
CA ILE A 154 -1.62 -2.94 15.23
C ILE A 154 -2.32 -3.08 16.57
N ASN A 155 -1.56 -3.38 17.62
CA ASN A 155 -2.06 -3.36 18.98
C ASN A 155 -2.08 -1.93 19.51
N GLN A 156 -3.29 -1.43 19.83
CA GLN A 156 -3.50 -0.05 20.30
C GLN A 156 -2.73 0.27 21.57
N ASP A 157 -2.56 -0.71 22.48
CA ASP A 157 -1.86 -0.52 23.77
C ASP A 157 -0.33 -0.33 23.60
N ARG A 158 0.22 -0.68 22.43
CA ARG A 158 1.65 -0.59 22.13
C ARG A 158 2.02 0.57 21.21
N ILE A 159 1.06 1.41 20.88
CA ILE A 159 1.27 2.57 20.02
C ILE A 159 1.88 3.68 20.85
N ASP A 160 3.07 4.13 20.45
CA ASP A 160 3.71 5.32 21.07
C ASP A 160 2.95 6.59 20.65
N ARG A 161 2.49 6.64 19.37
CA ARG A 161 1.83 7.78 18.80
C ARG A 161 1.00 7.41 17.57
N SER A 162 -0.13 8.08 17.35
CA SER A 162 -0.88 8.00 16.09
C SER A 162 -0.06 8.64 14.96
N ARG A 163 0.07 7.90 13.84
CA ARG A 163 0.80 8.32 12.63
C ARG A 163 -0.06 8.10 11.41
N GLY A 164 -0.08 9.12 10.55
CA GLY A 164 -0.65 8.97 9.23
C GLY A 164 0.30 8.24 8.28
N MET A 165 -0.25 7.74 7.17
CA MET A 165 0.51 7.13 6.10
C MET A 165 -0.10 7.43 4.74
N ASP A 166 0.74 7.48 3.72
CA ASP A 166 0.33 7.61 2.33
C ASP A 166 0.47 6.26 1.63
N ILE A 167 -0.56 5.87 0.91
CA ILE A 167 -0.58 4.63 0.13
C ILE A 167 -0.68 5.02 -1.34
N THR A 168 0.34 4.64 -2.11
CA THR A 168 0.39 4.85 -3.55
C THR A 168 0.25 3.52 -4.27
N VAL A 169 -0.81 3.38 -5.05
CA VAL A 169 -1.07 2.22 -5.91
C VAL A 169 -0.55 2.55 -7.31
N VAL A 170 0.48 1.84 -7.75
CA VAL A 170 1.09 2.02 -9.07
C VAL A 170 0.55 0.96 -10.00
N THR A 171 -0.04 1.41 -11.10
CA THR A 171 -0.65 0.56 -12.12
C THR A 171 0.17 0.54 -13.42
N THR A 172 -0.24 -0.27 -14.39
CA THR A 172 0.26 -0.24 -15.76
C THR A 172 -0.65 0.54 -16.70
N ALA A 173 -1.70 1.17 -16.16
CA ALA A 173 -2.62 2.00 -16.95
C ALA A 173 -1.86 3.15 -17.63
N THR A 174 -2.31 3.54 -18.82
CA THR A 174 -1.77 4.68 -19.56
C THR A 174 -2.47 5.98 -19.20
N ASN A 175 -3.73 5.90 -18.82
CA ASN A 175 -4.63 7.02 -18.50
C ASN A 175 -5.29 6.82 -17.13
N ASP A 176 -5.79 7.92 -16.56
CA ASP A 176 -6.51 7.90 -15.29
C ASP A 176 -7.86 7.15 -15.38
N ASP A 177 -8.50 7.15 -16.54
CA ASP A 177 -9.78 6.43 -16.74
C ASP A 177 -9.58 4.92 -16.67
N GLU A 178 -8.54 4.39 -17.31
CA GLU A 178 -8.15 2.98 -17.21
C GLU A 178 -7.77 2.60 -15.76
N GLY A 179 -7.00 3.47 -15.10
CA GLY A 179 -6.63 3.30 -13.69
C GLY A 179 -7.85 3.30 -12.77
N ARG A 180 -8.80 4.20 -13.00
CA ARG A 180 -10.05 4.31 -12.24
C ARG A 180 -10.93 3.07 -12.43
N ALA A 181 -11.10 2.60 -13.64
CA ALA A 181 -11.85 1.38 -13.94
C ALA A 181 -11.22 0.17 -13.26
N LEU A 182 -9.90 -0.01 -13.37
CA LEU A 182 -9.16 -1.06 -12.68
C LEU A 182 -9.42 -1.04 -11.15
N LEU A 183 -9.25 0.11 -10.50
CA LEU A 183 -9.44 0.22 -9.06
C LEU A 183 -10.91 0.02 -8.65
N LYS A 184 -11.85 0.48 -9.46
CA LYS A 184 -13.29 0.26 -9.26
C LYS A 184 -13.63 -1.24 -9.29
N HIS A 185 -13.14 -1.98 -10.27
CA HIS A 185 -13.32 -3.43 -10.37
C HIS A 185 -12.64 -4.19 -9.21
N LEU A 186 -11.53 -3.68 -8.70
CA LEU A 186 -10.88 -4.22 -7.50
C LEU A 186 -11.67 -3.98 -6.22
N GLY A 187 -12.66 -3.07 -6.24
CA GLY A 187 -13.51 -2.78 -5.09
C GLY A 187 -13.11 -1.54 -4.29
N PHE A 188 -12.38 -0.60 -4.87
CA PHE A 188 -12.11 0.68 -4.22
C PHE A 188 -13.40 1.49 -4.05
N PRO A 189 -13.72 1.91 -2.83
CA PRO A 189 -14.92 2.69 -2.54
C PRO A 189 -14.69 4.17 -2.90
N PHE A 190 -14.84 4.52 -4.17
CA PHE A 190 -14.80 5.93 -4.58
C PHE A 190 -16.08 6.65 -4.16
N LYS A 191 -15.94 7.95 -3.83
CA LYS A 191 -17.11 8.83 -3.63
C LYS A 191 -17.86 8.97 -4.94
N GLU A 192 -19.16 8.74 -4.87
CA GLU A 192 -20.08 9.18 -5.92
C GLU A 192 -20.21 10.72 -5.81
N ASN A 193 -20.08 11.41 -6.94
CA ASN A 193 -20.25 12.88 -7.00
C ASN A 193 -21.73 13.25 -6.90
#